data_833aa7c345347e8b3b378ae3abab9d8d
#
_entry.id   833aa7c345347e8b3b378ae3abab9d8d
#
_cell.length_a   1.000
_cell.length_b   1.000
_cell.length_c   1.000
_cell.angle_alpha   90.00
_cell.angle_beta   90.00
_cell.angle_gamma   90.00
#
_symmetry.space_group_name_H-M   'P 1'
#
loop_
_entity.id
_entity.type
_entity.pdbx_description
1 polymer ?
#
loop_
_entity_poly.entity_id
_entity_poly.type
_entity_poly.pdbx_seq_one_letter_code
_entity_poly.pdbx_strand_id
1 'polypeptide(L)'
;MTKTAAKAKPALIALTFGLLLSTTSVITTTEAATIKNGVACKKSGQKTKTGNKNYVCGKNPYVTPTKLTWMLTSCPQANDLYVEAKDQYGIFKDILSTSPEGLAELGKLQKSMDSLDTLMKTQVCKKGK
;
A
#
# COMPACT_ATOMS: atom_id res chain seq x y z
N MET A 1 65.13 15.85 -30.57
CA MET A 1 65.81 14.71 -31.19
C MET A 1 65.23 13.47 -30.52
N THR A 2 64.50 12.68 -31.10
CA THR A 2 64.53 11.74 -32.16
C THR A 2 63.08 11.27 -32.47
N LYS A 3 62.72 11.27 -33.70
CA LYS A 3 61.48 10.67 -34.26
C LYS A 3 61.59 9.15 -34.22
N THR A 4 60.51 8.45 -33.96
CA THR A 4 60.36 7.11 -34.48
C THR A 4 58.91 6.88 -34.89
N ALA A 5 58.72 6.70 -36.17
CA ALA A 5 57.52 6.26 -36.84
C ALA A 5 57.39 4.73 -36.75
N ALA A 6 56.21 4.21 -36.56
CA ALA A 6 55.88 2.80 -36.77
C ALA A 6 54.47 2.67 -37.33
N LYS A 7 54.41 2.54 -38.59
CA LYS A 7 53.92 1.46 -39.46
C LYS A 7 52.53 0.89 -39.12
N ALA A 8 51.60 1.30 -39.95
CA ALA A 8 50.29 0.68 -40.16
C ALA A 8 50.42 -0.75 -40.75
N LYS A 9 49.63 -1.68 -40.27
CA LYS A 9 49.30 -2.94 -40.93
C LYS A 9 47.80 -3.02 -41.14
N PRO A 10 47.28 -3.30 -42.32
CA PRO A 10 45.85 -3.56 -42.55
C PRO A 10 45.57 -5.02 -42.25
N ALA A 11 44.58 -5.32 -41.45
CA ALA A 11 44.05 -6.67 -41.25
C ALA A 11 42.56 -6.71 -41.59
N LEU A 12 42.33 -7.31 -42.72
CA LEU A 12 41.21 -8.18 -43.14
C LEU A 12 39.85 -8.03 -42.44
N ILE A 13 38.93 -7.56 -43.26
CA ILE A 13 37.47 -7.59 -43.06
C ILE A 13 37.01 -9.03 -43.16
N ALA A 14 36.55 -9.60 -42.05
CA ALA A 14 35.76 -10.80 -42.05
C ALA A 14 34.29 -10.41 -41.93
N LEU A 15 33.55 -10.48 -43.04
CA LEU A 15 32.09 -10.40 -43.09
C LEU A 15 31.51 -11.66 -42.43
N THR A 16 31.10 -11.56 -41.20
CA THR A 16 30.20 -12.56 -40.59
C THR A 16 28.77 -12.05 -40.71
N PHE A 17 28.03 -12.67 -41.60
CA PHE A 17 26.58 -12.59 -41.69
C PHE A 17 26.00 -13.17 -40.39
N GLY A 18 25.76 -12.33 -39.40
CA GLY A 18 25.01 -12.69 -38.21
C GLY A 18 23.51 -12.59 -38.51
N LEU A 19 22.82 -13.75 -38.52
CA LEU A 19 21.37 -13.84 -38.52
C LEU A 19 20.83 -13.02 -37.38
N LEU A 20 20.15 -11.90 -37.69
CA LEU A 20 19.30 -11.19 -36.78
C LEU A 20 18.05 -12.05 -36.50
N LEU A 21 18.10 -12.90 -35.48
CA LEU A 21 16.89 -13.40 -34.84
C LEU A 21 16.21 -12.21 -34.18
N SER A 22 15.26 -11.63 -34.90
CA SER A 22 14.31 -10.67 -34.32
C SER A 22 13.48 -11.39 -33.29
N THR A 23 13.94 -11.41 -32.03
CA THR A 23 13.09 -11.73 -30.93
C THR A 23 12.11 -10.59 -30.78
N THR A 24 10.93 -10.73 -31.37
CA THR A 24 9.78 -9.91 -31.05
C THR A 24 9.46 -10.14 -29.57
N SER A 25 10.00 -9.28 -28.72
CA SER A 25 9.56 -9.18 -27.34
C SER A 25 8.10 -8.78 -27.40
N VAL A 26 7.22 -9.73 -27.19
CA VAL A 26 5.81 -9.46 -26.91
C VAL A 26 5.81 -8.68 -25.61
N ILE A 27 5.75 -7.35 -25.73
CA ILE A 27 5.47 -6.48 -24.59
C ILE A 27 4.00 -6.76 -24.26
N THR A 28 3.79 -7.75 -23.40
CA THR A 28 2.51 -7.87 -22.69
C THR A 28 2.40 -6.60 -21.85
N THR A 29 1.69 -5.61 -22.37
CA THR A 29 1.17 -4.51 -21.56
C THR A 29 0.26 -5.13 -20.52
N THR A 30 0.83 -5.53 -19.39
CA THR A 30 0.05 -5.82 -18.19
C THR A 30 -0.63 -4.50 -17.87
N GLU A 31 -1.94 -4.40 -18.15
CA GLU A 31 -2.75 -3.29 -17.67
C GLU A 31 -2.42 -3.13 -16.19
N ALA A 32 -1.78 -2.01 -15.85
CA ALA A 32 -1.41 -1.74 -14.49
C ALA A 32 -2.72 -1.73 -13.69
N ALA A 33 -2.97 -2.79 -12.94
CA ALA A 33 -4.20 -2.93 -12.18
C ALA A 33 -4.42 -1.65 -11.38
N THR A 34 -5.52 -0.96 -11.65
CA THR A 34 -5.84 0.32 -11.00
C THR A 34 -5.77 0.13 -9.49
N ILE A 35 -4.87 0.86 -8.84
CA ILE A 35 -4.65 0.72 -7.40
C ILE A 35 -5.89 1.18 -6.64
N LYS A 36 -6.47 0.26 -5.88
CA LYS A 36 -7.66 0.44 -5.05
C LYS A 36 -7.53 -0.42 -3.79
N ASN A 37 -8.32 -0.11 -2.77
CA ASN A 37 -8.40 -0.96 -1.58
C ASN A 37 -8.69 -2.42 -1.94
N GLY A 38 -7.89 -3.35 -1.43
CA GLY A 38 -8.03 -4.78 -1.64
C GLY A 38 -7.32 -5.34 -2.87
N VAL A 39 -6.69 -4.52 -3.70
CA VAL A 39 -5.79 -4.98 -4.77
C VAL A 39 -4.48 -5.46 -4.17
N ALA A 40 -4.01 -6.63 -4.58
CA ALA A 40 -2.77 -7.22 -4.06
C ALA A 40 -1.55 -6.31 -4.25
N CYS A 41 -0.66 -6.28 -3.28
CA CYS A 41 0.61 -5.58 -3.34
C CYS A 41 1.74 -6.48 -2.83
N LYS A 42 3.00 -6.13 -3.13
CA LYS A 42 4.14 -7.02 -2.91
C LYS A 42 4.93 -6.72 -1.62
N LYS A 43 5.04 -5.45 -1.24
CA LYS A 43 5.93 -5.02 -0.15
C LYS A 43 5.17 -4.21 0.88
N SER A 44 5.11 -4.71 2.12
CA SER A 44 4.50 -3.99 3.24
C SER A 44 5.14 -2.62 3.45
N GLY A 45 4.32 -1.62 3.74
CA GLY A 45 4.75 -0.24 3.94
C GLY A 45 5.03 0.54 2.64
N GLN A 46 5.01 -0.11 1.46
CA GLN A 46 5.13 0.59 0.19
C GLN A 46 3.98 1.59 0.03
N LYS A 47 4.31 2.82 -0.36
CA LYS A 47 3.33 3.91 -0.56
C LYS A 47 3.21 4.24 -2.03
N THR A 48 2.01 4.64 -2.45
CA THR A 48 1.74 5.12 -3.80
C THR A 48 0.58 6.10 -3.80
N LYS A 49 0.48 6.88 -4.88
CA LYS A 49 -0.61 7.85 -5.09
C LYS A 49 -1.30 7.53 -6.42
N THR A 50 -2.62 7.50 -6.40
CA THR A 50 -3.44 7.34 -7.60
C THR A 50 -4.53 8.40 -7.58
N GLY A 51 -4.48 9.33 -8.53
CA GLY A 51 -5.30 10.54 -8.49
C GLY A 51 -5.05 11.33 -7.21
N ASN A 52 -6.11 11.68 -6.49
CA ASN A 52 -6.02 12.43 -5.23
C ASN A 52 -5.95 11.53 -3.98
N LYS A 53 -5.77 10.21 -4.16
CA LYS A 53 -5.76 9.26 -3.06
C LYS A 53 -4.36 8.69 -2.81
N ASN A 54 -3.98 8.63 -1.54
CA ASN A 54 -2.74 8.01 -1.10
C ASN A 54 -3.04 6.60 -0.59
N TYR A 55 -2.24 5.63 -1.02
CA TYR A 55 -2.37 4.23 -0.64
C TYR A 55 -1.10 3.73 0.03
N VAL A 56 -1.26 2.77 0.91
CA VAL A 56 -0.18 2.01 1.53
C VAL A 56 -0.45 0.51 1.36
N CYS A 57 0.61 -0.25 1.10
CA CYS A 57 0.55 -1.70 1.05
C CYS A 57 0.60 -2.26 2.47
N GLY A 58 -0.40 -3.03 2.85
CA GLY A 58 -0.48 -3.64 4.18
C GLY A 58 -1.62 -4.63 4.29
N LYS A 59 -1.82 -5.15 5.49
CA LYS A 59 -2.94 -6.02 5.82
C LYS A 59 -4.14 -5.15 6.18
N ASN A 60 -5.14 -5.12 5.30
CA ASN A 60 -6.37 -4.37 5.55
C ASN A 60 -7.24 -5.15 6.55
N PRO A 61 -7.47 -4.63 7.78
CA PRO A 61 -8.14 -5.36 8.85
C PRO A 61 -9.59 -5.74 8.51
N TYR A 62 -10.22 -5.01 7.58
CA TYR A 62 -11.63 -5.19 7.22
C TYR A 62 -11.86 -5.93 5.91
N VAL A 63 -10.85 -6.05 5.06
CA VAL A 63 -11.00 -6.67 3.73
C VAL A 63 -10.13 -7.92 3.59
N THR A 64 -8.86 -7.82 3.96
CA THR A 64 -7.85 -8.87 3.77
C THR A 64 -6.86 -8.87 4.92
N PRO A 65 -7.25 -9.31 6.13
CA PRO A 65 -6.39 -9.23 7.31
C PRO A 65 -5.13 -10.12 7.22
N THR A 66 -5.15 -11.12 6.33
CA THR A 66 -4.06 -12.08 6.19
C THR A 66 -3.15 -11.83 5.00
N LYS A 67 -3.56 -11.00 4.03
CA LYS A 67 -2.83 -10.78 2.77
C LYS A 67 -2.43 -9.30 2.62
N LEU A 68 -1.30 -9.06 1.94
CA LEU A 68 -0.89 -7.71 1.60
C LEU A 68 -1.74 -7.18 0.45
N THR A 69 -2.41 -6.07 0.70
CA THR A 69 -3.24 -5.36 -0.29
C THR A 69 -3.04 -3.86 -0.15
N TRP A 70 -3.26 -3.14 -1.23
CA TRP A 70 -3.35 -1.69 -1.19
C TRP A 70 -4.55 -1.26 -0.36
N MET A 71 -4.37 -0.27 0.49
CA MET A 71 -5.43 0.38 1.25
C MET A 71 -5.17 1.88 1.33
N LEU A 72 -6.22 2.68 1.44
CA LEU A 72 -6.08 4.11 1.71
C LEU A 72 -5.24 4.32 2.97
N THR A 73 -4.34 5.30 2.97
CA THR A 73 -3.50 5.58 4.15
C THR A 73 -4.31 5.95 5.39
N SER A 74 -5.52 6.48 5.21
CA SER A 74 -6.47 6.75 6.29
C SER A 74 -7.05 5.47 6.93
N CYS A 75 -6.99 4.31 6.25
CA CYS A 75 -7.51 3.07 6.81
C CYS A 75 -6.70 2.58 8.03
N PRO A 76 -5.38 2.38 7.96
CA PRO A 76 -4.61 2.00 9.14
C PRO A 76 -4.65 3.08 10.22
N GLN A 77 -4.60 4.38 9.87
CA GLN A 77 -4.68 5.46 10.84
C GLN A 77 -6.00 5.45 11.63
N ALA A 78 -7.13 5.26 10.94
CA ALA A 78 -8.43 5.16 11.61
C ALA A 78 -8.54 3.89 12.47
N ASN A 79 -7.95 2.78 12.02
CA ASN A 79 -7.89 1.56 12.81
C ASN A 79 -7.08 1.72 14.09
N ASP A 80 -5.93 2.38 14.03
CA ASP A 80 -5.08 2.63 15.20
C ASP A 80 -5.82 3.50 16.23
N LEU A 81 -6.51 4.56 15.78
CA LEU A 81 -7.36 5.38 16.65
C LEU A 81 -8.53 4.58 17.28
N TYR A 82 -9.12 3.67 16.51
CA TYR A 82 -10.20 2.82 17.02
C TYR A 82 -9.69 1.86 18.10
N VAL A 83 -8.53 1.24 17.87
CA VAL A 83 -7.91 0.35 18.86
C VAL A 83 -7.56 1.11 20.14
N GLU A 84 -6.96 2.29 20.02
CA GLU A 84 -6.64 3.15 21.17
C GLU A 84 -7.91 3.55 21.95
N ALA A 85 -8.98 3.98 21.26
CA ALA A 85 -10.25 4.32 21.89
C ALA A 85 -10.87 3.12 22.61
N LYS A 86 -10.74 1.92 22.06
CA LYS A 86 -11.23 0.68 22.66
C LYS A 86 -10.45 0.33 23.93
N ASP A 87 -9.14 0.50 23.91
CA ASP A 87 -8.29 0.25 25.08
C ASP A 87 -8.61 1.26 26.21
N GLN A 88 -8.77 2.53 25.88
CA GLN A 88 -9.19 3.57 26.82
C GLN A 88 -10.59 3.28 27.40
N TYR A 89 -11.54 2.86 26.56
CA TYR A 89 -12.86 2.45 27.02
C TYR A 89 -12.77 1.32 28.04
N GLY A 90 -11.93 0.31 27.79
CA GLY A 90 -11.70 -0.80 28.72
C GLY A 90 -11.19 -0.32 30.10
N ILE A 91 -10.25 0.63 30.10
CA ILE A 91 -9.68 1.19 31.33
C ILE A 91 -10.74 1.99 32.13
N PHE A 92 -11.51 2.83 31.44
CA PHE A 92 -12.47 3.72 32.11
C PHE A 92 -13.80 3.05 32.49
N LYS A 93 -14.12 1.93 31.82
CA LYS A 93 -15.40 1.23 32.06
C LYS A 93 -15.64 0.92 33.53
N ASP A 94 -14.66 0.37 34.23
CA ASP A 94 -14.80 -0.05 35.63
C ASP A 94 -14.96 1.13 36.56
N ILE A 95 -14.34 2.27 36.24
CA ILE A 95 -14.40 3.50 37.05
C ILE A 95 -15.74 4.22 36.82
N LEU A 96 -16.10 4.43 35.56
CA LEU A 96 -17.27 5.23 35.19
C LEU A 96 -18.59 4.48 35.34
N SER A 97 -18.59 3.13 35.37
CA SER A 97 -19.80 2.34 35.54
C SER A 97 -20.41 2.45 36.95
N THR A 98 -19.75 3.11 37.90
CA THR A 98 -20.18 3.25 39.28
C THR A 98 -21.19 4.38 39.51
N SER A 99 -21.41 5.25 38.54
CA SER A 99 -22.34 6.39 38.65
C SER A 99 -23.23 6.53 37.40
N PRO A 100 -24.42 7.11 37.53
CA PRO A 100 -25.31 7.38 36.38
C PRO A 100 -24.67 8.28 35.33
N GLU A 101 -23.93 9.30 35.76
CA GLU A 101 -23.20 10.24 34.89
C GLU A 101 -22.07 9.51 34.11
N GLY A 102 -21.35 8.65 34.81
CA GLY A 102 -20.29 7.83 34.20
C GLY A 102 -20.84 6.86 33.16
N LEU A 103 -21.98 6.23 33.42
CA LEU A 103 -22.66 5.39 32.43
C LEU A 103 -23.10 6.17 31.20
N ALA A 104 -23.57 7.42 31.37
CA ALA A 104 -23.90 8.28 30.22
C ALA A 104 -22.68 8.62 29.35
N GLU A 105 -21.53 8.91 29.96
CA GLU A 105 -20.28 9.16 29.24
C GLU A 105 -19.77 7.91 28.51
N LEU A 106 -19.80 6.74 29.15
CA LEU A 106 -19.50 5.46 28.51
C LEU A 106 -20.38 5.21 27.28
N GLY A 107 -21.68 5.53 27.38
CA GLY A 107 -22.61 5.41 26.26
C GLY A 107 -22.26 6.32 25.08
N LYS A 108 -21.78 7.54 25.33
CA LYS A 108 -21.32 8.46 24.28
C LYS A 108 -20.06 7.91 23.61
N LEU A 109 -19.09 7.47 24.40
CA LEU A 109 -17.84 6.90 23.89
C LEU A 109 -18.10 5.65 23.02
N GLN A 110 -18.96 4.75 23.49
CA GLN A 110 -19.37 3.57 22.71
C GLN A 110 -19.98 3.95 21.36
N LYS A 111 -20.91 4.91 21.34
CA LYS A 111 -21.50 5.40 20.08
C LYS A 111 -20.47 5.99 19.12
N SER A 112 -19.47 6.69 19.64
CA SER A 112 -18.37 7.24 18.83
C SER A 112 -17.53 6.13 18.21
N MET A 113 -17.20 5.09 18.97
CA MET A 113 -16.47 3.93 18.46
C MET A 113 -17.27 3.17 17.40
N ASP A 114 -18.58 2.95 17.61
CA ASP A 114 -19.45 2.29 16.64
C ASP A 114 -19.57 3.08 15.33
N SER A 115 -19.62 4.41 15.44
CA SER A 115 -19.61 5.30 14.27
C SER A 115 -18.30 5.22 13.49
N LEU A 116 -17.16 5.19 14.18
CA LEU A 116 -15.84 5.06 13.59
C LEU A 116 -15.66 3.69 12.90
N ASP A 117 -16.07 2.61 13.57
CA ASP A 117 -16.05 1.26 13.01
C ASP A 117 -16.89 1.18 11.72
N THR A 118 -18.09 1.76 11.74
CA THR A 118 -18.97 1.84 10.56
C THR A 118 -18.30 2.62 9.43
N LEU A 119 -17.70 3.77 9.72
CA LEU A 119 -16.99 4.57 8.73
C LEU A 119 -15.83 3.80 8.08
N MET A 120 -15.05 3.09 8.89
CA MET A 120 -13.95 2.26 8.38
C MET A 120 -14.46 1.15 7.45
N LYS A 121 -15.50 0.43 7.85
CA LYS A 121 -16.10 -0.67 7.05
C LYS A 121 -16.72 -0.20 5.75
N THR A 122 -17.42 0.93 5.79
CA THR A 122 -18.25 1.38 4.66
C THR A 122 -17.53 2.33 3.71
N GLN A 123 -16.53 3.07 4.18
CA GLN A 123 -15.88 4.13 3.41
C GLN A 123 -14.36 3.97 3.31
N VAL A 124 -13.65 4.00 4.43
CA VAL A 124 -12.19 4.19 4.44
C VAL A 124 -11.45 2.91 4.07
N CYS A 125 -11.84 1.78 4.64
CA CYS A 125 -11.21 0.48 4.43
C CYS A 125 -11.93 -0.39 3.40
N LYS A 126 -13.10 0.04 2.91
CA LYS A 126 -13.94 -0.73 1.99
C LYS A 126 -13.18 -1.14 0.72
N LYS A 127 -13.40 -2.38 0.28
CA LYS A 127 -12.85 -2.90 -0.99
C LYS A 127 -13.28 -2.02 -2.17
N GLY A 128 -12.35 -1.77 -3.10
CA GLY A 128 -12.63 -1.02 -4.34
C GLY A 128 -12.57 0.50 -4.21
N LYS A 129 -12.26 1.06 -3.04
CA LYS A 129 -12.04 2.51 -2.83
C LYS A 129 -10.68 2.97 -3.34
#